data_2139d59120093b8814302aa622b509e4
#
_entry.id   2139d59120093b8814302aa622b509e4
#
_cell.length_a   1.000
_cell.length_b   1.000
_cell.length_c   1.000
_cell.angle_alpha   90.00
_cell.angle_beta   90.00
_cell.angle_gamma   90.00
#
_symmetry.space_group_name_H-M   'P 1'
#
loop_
_entity.id
_entity.type
_entity.pdbx_description
1 polymer ?
#
loop_
_entity_poly.entity_id
_entity_poly.type
_entity_poly.pdbx_seq_one_letter_code
_entity_poly.pdbx_strand_id
1 'polypeptide(L)'
;GEGTVLCRQGEPVDTLMLLRKGRVAVDLHQGPLVHTLAEIDAVELLGEVGFFANGHHYADMRVVNGPAELATMKGEQMLKAMLYDTDLVVELLSLVSERCRRGNRVIGLLLNGIEAVHKSQSDRLQHTSDQLGGIHFCVGKASDQLQELHDQLMGR
;
A
#
# COMPACT_ATOMS: atom_id res chain seq x y z
N GLY A 1 -0.39 -15.03 -13.89
CA GLY A 1 0.29 -15.95 -12.96
C GLY A 1 1.16 -15.16 -12.00
N GLU A 2 1.75 -15.86 -11.04
CA GLU A 2 2.66 -15.26 -10.06
C GLU A 2 3.83 -14.54 -10.73
N GLY A 3 4.23 -13.38 -10.20
CA GLY A 3 5.27 -12.53 -10.77
C GLY A 3 4.81 -11.63 -11.92
N THR A 4 3.59 -11.83 -12.44
CA THR A 4 3.05 -10.98 -13.52
C THR A 4 2.89 -9.54 -13.04
N VAL A 5 3.50 -8.58 -13.73
CA VAL A 5 3.31 -7.15 -13.52
C VAL A 5 2.03 -6.72 -14.24
N LEU A 6 1.11 -6.12 -13.50
CA LEU A 6 -0.19 -5.65 -14.00
C LEU A 6 -0.12 -4.23 -14.56
N CYS A 7 0.67 -3.38 -13.92
CA CYS A 7 0.99 -2.02 -14.36
C CYS A 7 2.34 -1.58 -13.76
N ARG A 8 2.95 -0.58 -14.37
CA ARG A 8 4.25 -0.05 -13.93
C ARG A 8 4.10 1.37 -13.40
N GLN A 9 4.95 1.70 -12.46
CA GLN A 9 5.07 3.07 -11.92
C GLN A 9 5.34 4.06 -13.06
N GLY A 10 4.57 5.14 -13.09
CA GLY A 10 4.66 6.19 -14.11
C GLY A 10 3.86 5.92 -15.39
N GLU A 11 3.31 4.71 -15.59
CA GLU A 11 2.42 4.46 -16.73
C GLU A 11 1.07 5.16 -16.54
N PRO A 12 0.42 5.62 -17.64
CA PRO A 12 -0.92 6.20 -17.57
C PRO A 12 -1.96 5.20 -17.01
N VAL A 13 -2.91 5.70 -16.24
CA VAL A 13 -4.03 4.90 -15.74
C VAL A 13 -5.21 5.01 -16.70
N ASP A 14 -5.26 4.17 -17.71
CA ASP A 14 -6.38 4.10 -18.64
C ASP A 14 -7.50 3.16 -18.19
N THR A 15 -7.16 2.23 -17.30
CA THR A 15 -8.03 1.13 -16.88
C THR A 15 -7.93 0.92 -15.37
N LEU A 16 -9.08 0.84 -14.71
CA LEU A 16 -9.21 0.37 -13.34
C LEU A 16 -9.36 -1.14 -13.31
N MET A 17 -8.83 -1.79 -12.28
CA MET A 17 -8.85 -3.24 -12.11
C MET A 17 -9.52 -3.62 -10.80
N LEU A 18 -10.49 -4.51 -10.84
CA LEU A 18 -11.05 -5.15 -9.65
C LEU A 18 -10.36 -6.51 -9.46
N LEU A 19 -9.58 -6.64 -8.42
CA LEU A 19 -8.98 -7.90 -8.00
C LEU A 19 -10.07 -8.79 -7.40
N ARG A 20 -10.49 -9.84 -8.12
CA ARG A 20 -11.56 -10.76 -7.71
C ARG A 20 -11.06 -11.95 -6.93
N LYS A 21 -9.82 -12.41 -7.24
CA LYS A 21 -9.13 -13.50 -6.54
C LYS A 21 -7.62 -13.28 -6.58
N GLY A 22 -6.93 -13.83 -5.59
CA GLY A 22 -5.48 -13.77 -5.49
C GLY A 22 -4.99 -12.56 -4.70
N ARG A 23 -3.70 -12.26 -4.86
CA ARG A 23 -3.00 -11.21 -4.13
C ARG A 23 -2.06 -10.45 -5.04
N VAL A 24 -1.93 -9.15 -4.80
CA VAL A 24 -1.09 -8.23 -5.56
C VAL A 24 -0.19 -7.45 -4.61
N ALA A 25 1.11 -7.40 -4.90
CA ALA A 25 2.05 -6.51 -4.24
C ALA A 25 2.09 -5.16 -4.94
N VAL A 26 2.24 -4.09 -4.16
CA VAL A 26 2.43 -2.71 -4.62
C VAL A 26 3.87 -2.32 -4.36
N ASP A 27 4.68 -2.28 -5.41
CA ASP A 27 6.12 -2.08 -5.36
C ASP A 27 6.49 -0.65 -5.82
N LEU A 28 7.02 0.17 -4.90
CA LEU A 28 7.48 1.54 -5.17
C LEU A 28 8.97 1.53 -5.52
N HIS A 29 9.32 2.11 -6.66
CA HIS A 29 10.69 2.31 -7.09
C HIS A 29 11.20 3.68 -6.65
N GLN A 30 12.30 3.72 -5.90
CA GLN A 30 13.02 4.93 -5.50
C GLN A 30 14.49 4.81 -5.90
N GLY A 31 14.83 5.29 -7.09
CA GLY A 31 16.16 5.07 -7.68
C GLY A 31 16.43 3.56 -7.85
N PRO A 32 17.54 3.03 -7.29
CA PRO A 32 17.85 1.60 -7.38
C PRO A 32 17.07 0.72 -6.38
N LEU A 33 16.34 1.32 -5.44
CA LEU A 33 15.64 0.60 -4.39
C LEU A 33 14.19 0.34 -4.80
N VAL A 34 13.69 -0.85 -4.44
CA VAL A 34 12.30 -1.24 -4.59
C VAL A 34 11.73 -1.58 -3.22
N HIS A 35 10.66 -0.90 -2.86
CA HIS A 35 9.96 -1.09 -1.59
C HIS A 35 8.55 -1.62 -1.85
N THR A 36 8.24 -2.81 -1.34
CA THR A 36 6.86 -3.30 -1.33
C THR A 36 6.09 -2.53 -0.26
N LEU A 37 5.21 -1.62 -0.68
CA LEU A 37 4.41 -0.78 0.22
C LEU A 37 3.24 -1.54 0.82
N ALA A 38 2.65 -2.43 0.05
CA ALA A 38 1.46 -3.18 0.43
C ALA A 38 1.35 -4.51 -0.32
N GLU A 39 0.74 -5.49 0.31
CA GLU A 39 0.11 -6.62 -0.38
C GLU A 39 -1.40 -6.49 -0.22
N ILE A 40 -2.12 -6.63 -1.31
CA ILE A 40 -3.55 -6.41 -1.41
C ILE A 40 -4.22 -7.74 -1.73
N ASP A 41 -5.11 -8.18 -0.84
CA ASP A 41 -5.94 -9.37 -1.04
C ASP A 41 -7.23 -9.02 -1.81
N ALA A 42 -7.79 -9.99 -2.51
CA ALA A 42 -9.12 -9.88 -3.09
C ALA A 42 -10.19 -9.83 -1.96
N VAL A 43 -11.28 -9.09 -2.13
CA VAL A 43 -11.76 -8.35 -3.29
C VAL A 43 -11.38 -6.87 -3.11
N GLU A 44 -10.67 -6.26 -4.07
CA GLU A 44 -10.20 -4.88 -3.91
C GLU A 44 -10.07 -4.17 -5.27
N LEU A 45 -10.32 -2.85 -5.31
CA LEU A 45 -10.13 -2.00 -6.48
C LEU A 45 -8.65 -1.56 -6.55
N LEU A 46 -8.08 -1.61 -7.76
CA LEU A 46 -6.69 -1.27 -8.05
C LEU A 46 -6.60 -0.17 -9.12
N GLY A 47 -5.63 0.74 -8.96
CA GLY A 47 -5.34 1.82 -9.91
C GLY A 47 -6.09 3.12 -9.61
N GLU A 48 -7.02 3.13 -8.66
CA GLU A 48 -7.86 4.29 -8.32
C GLU A 48 -7.03 5.46 -7.80
N VAL A 49 -5.96 5.21 -7.04
CA VAL A 49 -5.10 6.28 -6.50
C VAL A 49 -4.48 7.09 -7.64
N GLY A 50 -3.86 6.42 -8.61
CA GLY A 50 -3.30 7.09 -9.78
C GLY A 50 -4.38 7.74 -10.63
N PHE A 51 -5.50 7.06 -10.83
CA PHE A 51 -6.60 7.54 -11.65
C PHE A 51 -7.20 8.86 -11.13
N PHE A 52 -7.46 8.95 -9.82
CA PHE A 52 -8.03 10.16 -9.22
C PHE A 52 -6.99 11.23 -8.86
N ALA A 53 -5.68 10.89 -8.81
CA ALA A 53 -4.63 11.86 -8.52
C ALA A 53 -4.17 12.60 -9.78
N ASN A 54 -3.27 12.01 -10.53
CA ASN A 54 -2.60 12.65 -11.67
C ASN A 54 -2.67 11.82 -12.96
N GLY A 55 -3.45 10.76 -12.97
CA GLY A 55 -3.62 9.89 -14.14
C GLY A 55 -2.46 8.91 -14.40
N HIS A 56 -1.55 8.73 -13.44
CA HIS A 56 -0.41 7.82 -13.57
C HIS A 56 -0.31 6.88 -12.37
N HIS A 57 0.11 5.64 -12.61
CA HIS A 57 0.38 4.68 -11.54
C HIS A 57 1.56 5.16 -10.68
N TYR A 58 1.36 5.20 -9.36
CA TYR A 58 2.39 5.65 -8.41
C TYR A 58 3.39 4.56 -8.02
N ALA A 59 3.09 3.29 -8.33
CA ALA A 59 3.88 2.11 -8.02
C ALA A 59 3.59 1.00 -9.05
N ASP A 60 4.48 0.01 -9.14
CA ASP A 60 4.20 -1.23 -9.85
C ASP A 60 3.18 -2.05 -9.08
N MET A 61 2.33 -2.79 -9.79
CA MET A 61 1.44 -3.80 -9.22
C MET A 61 1.79 -5.16 -9.77
N ARG A 62 2.15 -6.10 -8.91
CA ARG A 62 2.65 -7.42 -9.29
C ARG A 62 1.88 -8.52 -8.57
N VAL A 63 1.47 -9.54 -9.32
CA VAL A 63 0.78 -10.72 -8.75
C VAL A 63 1.73 -11.51 -7.85
N VAL A 64 1.27 -11.84 -6.64
CA VAL A 64 2.00 -12.67 -5.68
C VAL A 64 1.12 -13.82 -5.16
N ASN A 65 1.76 -14.90 -4.73
CA ASN A 65 1.09 -16.06 -4.13
C ASN A 65 0.04 -16.72 -5.04
N GLY A 66 0.42 -17.05 -6.28
CA GLY A 66 -0.40 -17.82 -7.22
C GLY A 66 -1.15 -16.96 -8.25
N PRO A 67 -2.16 -17.53 -8.93
CA PRO A 67 -2.89 -16.82 -9.96
C PRO A 67 -3.84 -15.76 -9.38
N ALA A 68 -3.93 -14.61 -10.06
CA ALA A 68 -4.93 -13.59 -9.78
C ALA A 68 -6.02 -13.57 -10.87
N GLU A 69 -7.25 -13.26 -10.47
CA GLU A 69 -8.38 -13.02 -11.35
C GLU A 69 -8.78 -11.54 -11.25
N LEU A 70 -8.77 -10.87 -12.39
CA LEU A 70 -9.04 -9.44 -12.50
C LEU A 70 -10.23 -9.19 -13.42
N ALA A 71 -11.12 -8.28 -13.02
CA ALA A 71 -12.05 -7.61 -13.92
C ALA A 71 -11.53 -6.21 -14.20
N THR A 72 -11.65 -5.74 -15.43
CA THR A 72 -11.14 -4.43 -15.85
C THR A 72 -12.26 -3.52 -16.32
N MET A 73 -12.13 -2.22 -16.06
CA MET A 73 -13.05 -1.18 -16.54
C MET A 73 -12.24 0.00 -17.04
N LYS A 74 -12.61 0.52 -18.21
CA LYS A 74 -12.03 1.78 -18.72
C LYS A 74 -12.37 2.95 -17.80
N GLY A 75 -11.40 3.85 -17.58
CA GLY A 75 -11.60 5.04 -16.74
C GLY A 75 -12.80 5.89 -17.17
N GLU A 76 -13.01 6.05 -18.48
CA GLU A 76 -14.20 6.75 -19.01
C GLU A 76 -15.53 6.09 -18.61
N GLN A 77 -15.57 4.76 -18.54
CA GLN A 77 -16.76 4.02 -18.10
C GLN A 77 -17.01 4.24 -16.61
N MET A 78 -15.93 4.24 -15.80
CA MET A 78 -16.02 4.56 -14.38
C MET A 78 -16.57 5.99 -14.17
N LEU A 79 -16.03 6.98 -14.86
CA LEU A 79 -16.51 8.37 -14.77
C LEU A 79 -17.97 8.50 -15.18
N LYS A 80 -18.41 7.80 -16.24
CA LYS A 80 -19.82 7.76 -16.63
C LYS A 80 -20.68 7.13 -15.54
N ALA A 81 -20.26 6.00 -14.97
CA ALA A 81 -20.99 5.36 -13.88
C ALA A 81 -21.16 6.31 -12.68
N MET A 82 -20.09 7.00 -12.28
CA MET A 82 -20.12 7.98 -11.18
C MET A 82 -21.08 9.14 -11.42
N LEU A 83 -21.33 9.55 -12.67
CA LEU A 83 -22.29 10.62 -12.99
C LEU A 83 -23.75 10.23 -12.72
N TYR A 84 -24.06 8.93 -12.78
CA TYR A 84 -25.41 8.42 -12.64
C TYR A 84 -25.66 7.62 -11.36
N ASP A 85 -24.61 7.32 -10.61
CA ASP A 85 -24.65 6.51 -9.39
C ASP A 85 -23.87 7.21 -8.26
N THR A 86 -24.63 7.93 -7.43
CA THR A 86 -24.07 8.65 -6.27
C THR A 86 -23.59 7.71 -5.18
N ASP A 87 -24.19 6.52 -5.05
CA ASP A 87 -23.79 5.53 -4.05
C ASP A 87 -22.39 4.99 -4.41
N LEU A 88 -22.13 4.73 -5.69
CA LEU A 88 -20.81 4.38 -6.19
C LEU A 88 -19.77 5.46 -5.84
N VAL A 89 -20.10 6.74 -6.00
CA VAL A 89 -19.20 7.85 -5.63
C VAL A 89 -18.88 7.83 -4.14
N VAL A 90 -19.88 7.64 -3.29
CA VAL A 90 -19.71 7.57 -1.83
C VAL A 90 -18.83 6.36 -1.44
N GLU A 91 -19.04 5.21 -2.06
CA GLU A 91 -18.23 4.02 -1.83
C GLU A 91 -16.76 4.24 -2.23
N LEU A 92 -16.51 4.83 -3.40
CA LEU A 92 -15.16 5.17 -3.85
C LEU A 92 -14.47 6.18 -2.93
N LEU A 93 -15.17 7.22 -2.49
CA LEU A 93 -14.65 8.20 -1.52
C LEU A 93 -14.34 7.53 -0.18
N SER A 94 -15.18 6.63 0.28
CA SER A 94 -14.95 5.87 1.51
C SER A 94 -13.71 4.99 1.41
N LEU A 95 -13.54 4.29 0.28
CA LEU A 95 -12.36 3.46 -0.01
C LEU A 95 -11.06 4.30 0.03
N VAL A 96 -11.03 5.41 -0.71
CA VAL A 96 -9.84 6.28 -0.77
C VAL A 96 -9.55 6.91 0.59
N SER A 97 -10.58 7.34 1.32
CA SER A 97 -10.45 7.90 2.67
C SER A 97 -9.86 6.90 3.65
N GLU A 98 -10.29 5.64 3.60
CA GLU A 98 -9.74 4.58 4.46
C GLU A 98 -8.29 4.27 4.10
N ARG A 99 -7.92 4.28 2.82
CA ARG A 99 -6.52 4.14 2.40
C ARG A 99 -5.64 5.29 2.91
N CYS A 100 -6.12 6.54 2.83
CA CYS A 100 -5.45 7.69 3.42
C CYS A 100 -5.25 7.53 4.94
N ARG A 101 -6.29 7.10 5.66
CA ARG A 101 -6.20 6.87 7.10
C ARG A 101 -5.15 5.83 7.47
N ARG A 102 -5.12 4.70 6.74
CA ARG A 102 -4.09 3.67 6.92
C ARG A 102 -2.68 4.22 6.67
N GLY A 103 -2.49 4.95 5.57
CA GLY A 103 -1.22 5.60 5.25
C GLY A 103 -0.77 6.56 6.36
N ASN A 104 -1.65 7.43 6.84
CA ASN A 104 -1.36 8.37 7.92
C ASN A 104 -1.00 7.64 9.23
N ARG A 105 -1.66 6.54 9.54
CA ARG A 105 -1.33 5.72 10.72
C ARG A 105 0.09 5.13 10.62
N VAL A 106 0.45 4.60 9.46
CA VAL A 106 1.81 4.07 9.22
C VAL A 106 2.85 5.18 9.37
N ILE A 107 2.63 6.35 8.77
CA ILE A 107 3.52 7.50 8.90
C ILE A 107 3.69 7.90 10.36
N GLY A 108 2.58 7.99 11.12
CA GLY A 108 2.63 8.30 12.55
C GLY A 108 3.47 7.31 13.35
N LEU A 109 3.32 6.01 13.08
CA LEU A 109 4.12 4.97 13.73
C LEU A 109 5.60 5.06 13.37
N LEU A 110 5.93 5.31 12.09
CA LEU A 110 7.32 5.49 11.66
C LEU A 110 7.97 6.70 12.32
N LEU A 111 7.25 7.85 12.42
CA LEU A 111 7.73 9.03 13.12
C LEU A 111 7.97 8.76 14.61
N ASN A 112 7.08 8.01 15.27
CA ASN A 112 7.27 7.59 16.65
C ASN A 112 8.52 6.70 16.81
N GLY A 113 8.75 5.79 15.87
CA GLY A 113 9.95 4.94 15.85
C GLY A 113 11.23 5.76 15.70
N ILE A 114 11.26 6.68 14.73
CA ILE A 114 12.41 7.58 14.51
C ILE A 114 12.70 8.41 15.77
N GLU A 115 11.65 8.96 16.40
CA GLU A 115 11.80 9.73 17.64
C GLU A 115 12.35 8.86 18.79
N ALA A 116 11.88 7.62 18.90
CA ALA A 116 12.35 6.68 19.92
C ALA A 116 13.83 6.29 19.71
N VAL A 117 14.27 6.09 18.45
CA VAL A 117 15.70 5.90 18.10
C VAL A 117 16.50 7.11 18.53
N HIS A 118 16.06 8.32 18.15
CA HIS A 118 16.77 9.57 18.47
C HIS A 118 16.95 9.78 19.97
N LYS A 119 15.94 9.39 20.76
CA LYS A 119 15.97 9.51 22.23
C LYS A 119 16.55 8.29 22.94
N SER A 120 17.02 7.28 22.21
CA SER A 120 17.50 5.98 22.73
C SER A 120 16.50 5.29 23.68
N GLN A 121 15.21 5.42 23.37
CA GLN A 121 14.10 4.85 24.16
C GLN A 121 13.74 3.45 23.65
N SER A 122 14.40 2.44 24.19
CA SER A 122 14.27 1.04 23.76
C SER A 122 12.83 0.51 23.84
N ASP A 123 12.13 0.76 24.95
CA ASP A 123 10.76 0.26 25.17
C ASP A 123 9.76 0.84 24.16
N ARG A 124 9.94 2.09 23.74
CA ARG A 124 9.10 2.71 22.70
C ARG A 124 9.38 2.17 21.31
N LEU A 125 10.64 1.80 21.03
CA LEU A 125 11.00 1.14 19.77
C LEU A 125 10.33 -0.22 19.66
N GLN A 126 10.39 -1.03 20.71
CA GLN A 126 9.72 -2.34 20.76
C GLN A 126 8.21 -2.19 20.54
N HIS A 127 7.55 -1.29 21.28
CA HIS A 127 6.12 -1.07 21.15
C HIS A 127 5.73 -0.57 19.74
N THR A 128 6.52 0.31 19.13
CA THR A 128 6.28 0.80 17.77
C THR A 128 6.48 -0.32 16.75
N SER A 129 7.50 -1.14 16.93
CA SER A 129 7.75 -2.33 16.09
C SER A 129 6.56 -3.28 16.12
N ASP A 130 6.06 -3.63 17.30
CA ASP A 130 4.91 -4.53 17.46
C ASP A 130 3.64 -3.97 16.78
N GLN A 131 3.39 -2.67 16.89
CA GLN A 131 2.25 -2.01 16.23
C GLN A 131 2.37 -2.02 14.70
N LEU A 132 3.58 -1.80 14.17
CA LEU A 132 3.84 -1.85 12.73
C LEU A 132 3.66 -3.27 12.18
N GLY A 133 4.17 -4.28 12.86
CA GLY A 133 4.05 -5.69 12.47
C GLY A 133 2.61 -6.18 12.36
N GLY A 134 1.69 -5.58 13.12
CA GLY A 134 0.25 -5.91 13.09
C GLY A 134 -0.55 -5.25 11.95
N ILE A 135 0.04 -4.33 11.18
CA ILE A 135 -0.70 -3.55 10.17
C ILE A 135 -0.63 -4.18 8.79
N HIS A 136 0.55 -4.55 8.33
CA HIS A 136 0.74 -5.09 6.98
C HIS A 136 2.13 -5.69 6.78
N PHE A 137 2.26 -6.62 5.80
CA PHE A 137 3.53 -7.29 5.48
C PHE A 137 4.69 -6.31 5.15
N CYS A 138 4.43 -5.25 4.40
CA CYS A 138 5.48 -4.28 4.05
C CYS A 138 5.91 -3.42 5.25
N VAL A 139 5.00 -3.21 6.19
CA VAL A 139 5.28 -2.53 7.45
C VAL A 139 6.00 -3.50 8.41
N GLY A 140 5.86 -4.80 8.21
CA GLY A 140 6.65 -5.84 8.89
C GLY A 140 8.15 -5.66 8.69
N LYS A 141 8.62 -5.33 7.47
CA LYS A 141 10.04 -5.03 7.24
C LYS A 141 10.55 -3.82 8.04
N ALA A 142 9.72 -2.77 8.17
CA ALA A 142 10.06 -1.63 9.03
C ALA A 142 10.05 -2.03 10.51
N SER A 143 9.14 -2.93 10.90
CA SER A 143 9.13 -3.55 12.23
C SER A 143 10.42 -4.31 12.51
N ASP A 144 10.86 -5.15 11.57
CA ASP A 144 12.10 -5.94 11.70
C ASP A 144 13.33 -5.03 11.84
N GLN A 145 13.42 -3.96 11.05
CA GLN A 145 14.49 -2.97 11.13
C GLN A 145 14.50 -2.22 12.46
N LEU A 146 13.32 -1.86 12.98
CA LEU A 146 13.21 -1.24 14.30
C LEU A 146 13.58 -2.22 15.42
N GLN A 147 13.26 -3.50 15.25
CA GLN A 147 13.67 -4.55 16.18
C GLN A 147 15.19 -4.73 16.19
N GLU A 148 15.83 -4.78 15.01
CA GLU A 148 17.30 -4.83 14.92
C GLU A 148 17.96 -3.64 15.60
N LEU A 149 17.43 -2.43 15.42
CA LEU A 149 17.90 -1.22 16.10
C LEU A 149 17.73 -1.30 17.61
N HIS A 150 16.57 -1.83 18.07
CA HIS A 150 16.34 -2.08 19.49
C HIS A 150 17.39 -3.01 20.07
N ASP A 151 17.65 -4.15 19.43
CA ASP A 151 18.61 -5.14 19.87
C ASP A 151 20.05 -4.59 19.91
N GLN A 152 20.42 -3.74 18.93
CA GLN A 152 21.69 -3.03 18.91
C GLN A 152 21.86 -2.04 20.09
N LEU A 153 20.77 -1.35 20.46
CA LEU A 153 20.79 -0.42 21.59
C LEU A 153 20.87 -1.14 22.94
N MET A 154 20.23 -2.31 23.04
CA MET A 154 20.24 -3.11 24.29
C MET A 154 21.53 -3.92 24.47
N GLY A 155 22.24 -4.23 23.39
CA GLY A 155 23.52 -4.95 23.41
C GLY A 155 24.74 -4.06 23.71
N ARG A 156 24.52 -2.78 23.99
CA ARG A 156 25.52 -1.81 24.46
C ARG A 156 25.42 -1.65 25.95
#